data_97c4e5820ee32454bbdf105ca56c4bab
#
_entry.id   97c4e5820ee32454bbdf105ca56c4bab
#
_cell.length_a   1.000
_cell.length_b   1.000
_cell.length_c   1.000
_cell.angle_alpha   90.00
_cell.angle_beta   90.00
_cell.angle_gamma   90.00
#
_symmetry.space_group_name_H-M   'P 1'
#
loop_
_entity.id
_entity.type
_entity.pdbx_description
1 polymer ?
#
loop_
_entity_poly.entity_id
_entity_poly.type
_entity_poly.pdbx_seq_one_letter_code
_entity_poly.pdbx_strand_id
1 'polypeptide(L)'
;IKGMIRTALIAWKIHCEPDKYEELKRTIQRKAKEKGSRNQFLLNETNRLEQSILYDLGRDRKTPWNAVNDCMSGLRVGDSLPVKTDCLTLAQKIDYTLQGEEKALPLLRESLIPGTKIYFDITIDTSAFPYSMKDITEALDYFQEICYKYFYSRFHRGKTESGLVWLGGGCGFLSKTVLYPMLGSDAVEVIDGIYHSTLGKNYQTHKHTRDKGLKLAPHVCKCTKYQGQLYDMGMGRIERVQSSHE
;
A
#
# COMPACT_ATOMS: atom_id res chain seq x y z
N ILE A 1 10.01 -2.95 -1.76
CA ILE A 1 9.39 -4.30 -1.78
C ILE A 1 8.98 -4.71 -0.38
N LYS A 2 9.89 -4.79 0.59
CA LYS A 2 9.58 -5.21 1.99
C LYS A 2 8.41 -4.44 2.61
N GLY A 3 8.32 -3.12 2.39
CA GLY A 3 7.18 -2.31 2.89
C GLY A 3 5.84 -2.70 2.24
N MET A 4 5.83 -3.08 0.95
CA MET A 4 4.63 -3.58 0.28
C MET A 4 4.19 -4.93 0.87
N ILE A 5 5.13 -5.85 1.08
CA ILE A 5 4.86 -7.15 1.73
C ILE A 5 4.31 -6.93 3.13
N ARG A 6 4.89 -6.01 3.93
CA ARG A 6 4.39 -5.65 5.27
C ARG A 6 2.92 -5.20 5.21
N THR A 7 2.59 -4.27 4.31
CA THR A 7 1.22 -3.78 4.16
C THR A 7 0.25 -4.90 3.76
N ALA A 8 0.65 -5.74 2.82
CA ALA A 8 -0.17 -6.86 2.37
C ALA A 8 -0.39 -7.91 3.47
N LEU A 9 0.65 -8.27 4.24
CA LEU A 9 0.53 -9.19 5.38
C LEU A 9 -0.41 -8.66 6.46
N ILE A 10 -0.34 -7.36 6.78
CA ILE A 10 -1.26 -6.74 7.74
C ILE A 10 -2.70 -6.85 7.23
N ALA A 11 -2.93 -6.50 5.95
CA ALA A 11 -4.25 -6.59 5.34
C ALA A 11 -4.81 -8.01 5.35
N TRP A 12 -3.97 -8.98 4.99
CA TRP A 12 -4.34 -10.40 4.94
C TRP A 12 -4.64 -10.96 6.34
N LYS A 13 -3.84 -10.61 7.35
CA LYS A 13 -4.11 -11.03 8.75
C LYS A 13 -5.42 -10.46 9.30
N ILE A 14 -5.74 -9.20 8.98
CA ILE A 14 -7.05 -8.62 9.34
C ILE A 14 -8.20 -9.43 8.70
N HIS A 15 -8.02 -9.87 7.47
CA HIS A 15 -9.00 -10.69 6.77
C HIS A 15 -9.15 -12.09 7.37
N CYS A 16 -8.03 -12.73 7.72
CA CYS A 16 -8.05 -14.08 8.30
C CYS A 16 -8.60 -14.13 9.72
N GLU A 17 -8.45 -13.05 10.49
CA GLU A 17 -8.82 -12.98 11.91
C GLU A 17 -9.72 -11.74 12.19
N PRO A 18 -10.89 -11.58 11.53
CA PRO A 18 -11.65 -10.33 11.56
C PRO A 18 -12.14 -9.97 12.96
N ASP A 19 -12.54 -10.93 13.76
CA ASP A 19 -13.06 -10.72 15.13
C ASP A 19 -12.00 -10.11 16.05
N LYS A 20 -10.76 -10.49 15.90
CA LYS A 20 -9.62 -9.99 16.69
C LYS A 20 -9.41 -8.48 16.53
N TYR A 21 -9.74 -7.94 15.38
CA TYR A 21 -9.49 -6.53 15.04
C TYR A 21 -10.77 -5.67 15.06
N GLU A 22 -11.93 -6.24 15.39
CA GLU A 22 -13.21 -5.54 15.33
C GLU A 22 -13.30 -4.35 16.29
N GLU A 23 -12.77 -4.46 17.51
CA GLU A 23 -12.72 -3.34 18.46
C GLU A 23 -11.83 -2.19 17.94
N LEU A 24 -10.68 -2.55 17.38
CA LEU A 24 -9.75 -1.55 16.81
C LEU A 24 -10.37 -0.85 15.60
N LYS A 25 -11.05 -1.60 14.74
CA LYS A 25 -11.80 -1.09 13.59
C LYS A 25 -12.83 -0.04 14.03
N ARG A 26 -13.66 -0.38 15.03
CA ARG A 26 -14.65 0.56 15.60
C ARG A 26 -14.00 1.81 16.19
N THR A 27 -12.86 1.62 16.86
CA THR A 27 -12.09 2.72 17.43
C THR A 27 -11.57 3.68 16.34
N ILE A 28 -11.03 3.13 15.25
CA ILE A 28 -10.56 3.91 14.09
C ILE A 28 -11.73 4.67 13.45
N GLN A 29 -12.87 4.00 13.22
CA GLN A 29 -14.05 4.63 12.64
C GLN A 29 -14.61 5.78 13.51
N ARG A 30 -14.62 5.60 14.84
CA ARG A 30 -15.05 6.63 15.79
C ARG A 30 -14.08 7.82 15.77
N LYS A 31 -12.79 7.56 15.92
CA LYS A 31 -11.76 8.62 15.97
C LYS A 31 -11.62 9.37 14.65
N ALA A 32 -11.87 8.75 13.52
CA ALA A 32 -11.86 9.42 12.22
C ALA A 32 -12.92 10.55 12.12
N LYS A 33 -13.98 10.48 12.94
CA LYS A 33 -15.01 11.53 13.03
C LYS A 33 -14.64 12.66 14.01
N GLU A 34 -13.63 12.46 14.84
CA GLU A 34 -13.17 13.44 15.82
C GLU A 34 -12.15 14.38 15.17
N LYS A 35 -12.13 15.66 15.60
CA LYS A 35 -11.07 16.59 15.20
C LYS A 35 -9.79 16.24 15.96
N GLY A 36 -8.74 15.84 15.27
CA GLY A 36 -7.48 15.46 15.86
C GLY A 36 -6.31 16.39 15.52
N SER A 37 -5.20 16.24 16.26
CA SER A 37 -3.95 16.89 15.91
C SER A 37 -3.36 16.29 14.64
N ARG A 38 -2.91 17.13 13.69
CA ARG A 38 -2.35 16.74 12.40
C ARG A 38 -1.24 15.68 12.50
N ASN A 39 -0.36 15.81 13.48
CA ASN A 39 0.83 14.98 13.60
C ASN A 39 0.61 13.66 14.34
N GLN A 40 -0.53 13.49 14.99
CA GLN A 40 -0.82 12.32 15.84
C GLN A 40 -2.13 11.63 15.47
N PHE A 41 -2.77 12.04 14.37
CA PHE A 41 -4.05 11.51 13.97
C PHE A 41 -3.94 10.01 13.63
N LEU A 42 -4.65 9.18 14.39
CA LEU A 42 -4.65 7.71 14.30
C LEU A 42 -3.27 7.04 14.52
N LEU A 43 -2.27 7.74 15.04
CA LEU A 43 -0.92 7.18 15.24
C LEU A 43 -0.94 5.99 16.21
N ASN A 44 -1.63 6.13 17.34
CA ASN A 44 -1.70 5.08 18.34
C ASN A 44 -2.44 3.83 17.82
N GLU A 45 -3.51 4.04 17.05
CA GLU A 45 -4.29 2.96 16.45
C GLU A 45 -3.49 2.20 15.41
N THR A 46 -2.75 2.92 14.57
CA THR A 46 -1.85 2.32 13.58
C THR A 46 -0.74 1.52 14.25
N ASN A 47 -0.09 2.09 15.27
CA ASN A 47 0.96 1.39 16.03
C ASN A 47 0.41 0.13 16.71
N ARG A 48 -0.76 0.21 17.36
CA ARG A 48 -1.41 -0.97 17.98
C ARG A 48 -1.72 -2.05 16.97
N LEU A 49 -2.20 -1.68 15.78
CA LEU A 49 -2.47 -2.63 14.69
C LEU A 49 -1.19 -3.35 14.25
N GLU A 50 -0.14 -2.60 13.94
CA GLU A 50 1.13 -3.17 13.50
C GLU A 50 1.76 -4.08 14.57
N GLN A 51 1.77 -3.62 15.82
CA GLN A 51 2.31 -4.37 16.95
C GLN A 51 1.54 -5.67 17.20
N SER A 52 0.21 -5.63 17.11
CA SER A 52 -0.62 -6.82 17.34
C SER A 52 -0.47 -7.92 16.27
N ILE A 53 0.09 -7.58 15.11
CA ILE A 53 0.26 -8.49 13.96
C ILE A 53 1.72 -8.93 13.80
N LEU A 54 2.68 -8.02 14.03
CA LEU A 54 4.05 -8.22 13.60
C LEU A 54 5.06 -8.27 14.76
N TYR A 55 4.70 -7.84 15.98
CA TYR A 55 5.65 -7.76 17.11
C TYR A 55 5.49 -8.94 18.06
N ASP A 56 5.86 -10.13 17.61
CA ASP A 56 5.65 -11.39 18.32
C ASP A 56 6.95 -12.11 18.75
N LEU A 57 8.13 -11.56 18.41
CA LEU A 57 9.40 -12.25 18.69
C LEU A 57 9.77 -12.32 20.18
N GLY A 58 9.22 -11.46 21.01
CA GLY A 58 9.46 -11.46 22.46
C GLY A 58 10.93 -11.27 22.86
N ARG A 59 11.75 -10.67 21.99
CA ARG A 59 13.19 -10.39 22.26
C ARG A 59 13.38 -9.36 23.35
N ASP A 60 12.52 -8.35 23.40
CA ASP A 60 12.41 -7.38 24.48
C ASP A 60 11.04 -7.50 25.14
N ARG A 61 10.98 -8.29 26.22
CA ARG A 61 9.73 -8.53 26.98
C ARG A 61 9.35 -7.34 27.86
N LYS A 62 10.31 -6.45 28.19
CA LYS A 62 10.04 -5.26 29.01
C LYS A 62 9.37 -4.17 28.19
N THR A 63 9.67 -4.14 26.90
CA THR A 63 9.16 -3.15 25.96
C THR A 63 8.57 -3.86 24.71
N PRO A 64 7.37 -4.47 24.81
CA PRO A 64 6.79 -5.28 23.72
C PRO A 64 6.66 -4.52 22.40
N TRP A 65 6.50 -3.20 22.47
CA TRP A 65 6.41 -2.29 21.31
C TRP A 65 7.77 -1.89 20.70
N ASN A 66 8.87 -2.43 21.22
CA ASN A 66 10.20 -2.20 20.66
C ASN A 66 10.32 -2.90 19.31
N ALA A 67 10.88 -2.18 18.31
CA ALA A 67 11.08 -2.67 16.94
C ALA A 67 11.92 -3.96 16.86
N VAL A 68 12.70 -4.31 17.89
CA VAL A 68 13.43 -5.60 17.95
C VAL A 68 12.49 -6.81 18.00
N ASN A 69 11.22 -6.60 18.38
CA ASN A 69 10.20 -7.63 18.41
C ASN A 69 9.48 -7.83 17.07
N ASP A 70 9.76 -6.98 16.07
CA ASP A 70 9.13 -7.05 14.75
C ASP A 70 9.64 -8.27 13.97
N CYS A 71 8.73 -9.20 13.67
CA CYS A 71 9.04 -10.41 12.90
C CYS A 71 9.51 -10.13 11.47
N MET A 72 9.18 -8.95 10.92
CA MET A 72 9.69 -8.53 9.62
C MET A 72 11.24 -8.47 9.59
N SER A 73 11.92 -8.46 10.73
CA SER A 73 13.38 -8.57 10.80
C SER A 73 13.91 -9.86 10.15
N GLY A 74 13.11 -10.94 10.18
CA GLY A 74 13.46 -12.22 9.56
C GLY A 74 13.20 -12.27 8.03
N LEU A 75 12.50 -11.30 7.46
CA LEU A 75 12.36 -11.15 6.01
C LEU A 75 13.45 -10.21 5.48
N ARG A 76 14.37 -10.74 4.69
CA ARG A 76 15.44 -9.97 4.05
C ARG A 76 15.18 -9.87 2.56
N VAL A 77 15.17 -8.66 2.05
CA VAL A 77 15.08 -8.38 0.61
C VAL A 77 16.42 -7.77 0.21
N GLY A 78 17.14 -8.46 -0.64
CA GLY A 78 18.43 -8.02 -1.16
C GLY A 78 18.30 -6.84 -2.13
N ASP A 79 19.44 -6.24 -2.47
CA ASP A 79 19.49 -5.28 -3.56
C ASP A 79 19.24 -5.97 -4.90
N SER A 80 18.70 -5.25 -5.85
CA SER A 80 18.52 -5.80 -7.19
C SER A 80 19.85 -5.90 -7.92
N LEU A 81 19.92 -6.84 -8.87
CA LEU A 81 20.98 -6.79 -9.87
C LEU A 81 20.93 -5.43 -10.59
N PRO A 82 22.10 -4.90 -11.02
CA PRO A 82 22.16 -3.64 -11.76
C PRO A 82 21.29 -3.69 -13.03
N VAL A 83 20.55 -2.60 -13.26
CA VAL A 83 19.83 -2.42 -14.52
C VAL A 83 20.55 -1.38 -15.38
N LYS A 84 20.42 -1.50 -16.70
CA LYS A 84 21.01 -0.53 -17.65
C LYS A 84 20.31 0.82 -17.50
N THR A 85 21.05 1.90 -17.71
CA THR A 85 20.51 3.27 -17.70
C THR A 85 19.42 3.51 -18.75
N ASP A 86 19.47 2.78 -19.85
CA ASP A 86 18.44 2.82 -20.92
C ASP A 86 17.05 2.34 -20.40
N CYS A 87 17.02 1.63 -19.27
CA CYS A 87 15.78 1.24 -18.60
C CYS A 87 15.17 2.37 -17.74
N LEU A 88 15.80 3.53 -17.68
CA LEU A 88 15.32 4.68 -16.92
C LEU A 88 14.61 5.70 -17.79
N THR A 89 13.62 6.36 -17.23
CA THR A 89 12.88 7.45 -17.86
C THR A 89 12.42 8.47 -16.83
N LEU A 90 12.16 9.69 -17.26
CA LEU A 90 11.47 10.69 -16.45
C LEU A 90 9.96 10.58 -16.68
N ALA A 91 9.27 10.03 -15.68
CA ALA A 91 7.84 9.84 -15.70
C ALA A 91 7.11 11.04 -15.09
N GLN A 92 6.26 11.70 -15.86
CA GLN A 92 5.39 12.76 -15.35
C GLN A 92 4.21 12.14 -14.60
N LYS A 93 3.96 12.63 -13.38
CA LYS A 93 2.81 12.20 -12.59
C LYS A 93 1.52 12.76 -13.15
N ILE A 94 0.52 11.89 -13.31
CA ILE A 94 -0.81 12.22 -13.83
C ILE A 94 -1.86 11.82 -12.79
N ASP A 95 -2.79 12.73 -12.50
CA ASP A 95 -4.01 12.42 -11.79
C ASP A 95 -5.08 12.05 -12.81
N TYR A 96 -5.53 10.79 -12.76
CA TYR A 96 -6.56 10.25 -13.63
C TYR A 96 -7.91 10.25 -12.89
N THR A 97 -8.93 10.87 -13.47
CA THR A 97 -10.25 11.04 -12.83
C THR A 97 -11.21 9.91 -13.18
N LEU A 98 -12.34 9.84 -12.46
CA LEU A 98 -13.43 8.89 -12.75
C LEU A 98 -14.07 9.11 -14.15
N GLN A 99 -13.97 10.31 -14.69
CA GLN A 99 -14.48 10.68 -16.02
C GLN A 99 -13.47 10.35 -17.14
N GLY A 100 -12.31 9.78 -16.80
CA GLY A 100 -11.26 9.47 -17.77
C GLY A 100 -10.36 10.66 -18.13
N GLU A 101 -10.48 11.78 -17.40
CA GLU A 101 -9.63 12.95 -17.64
C GLU A 101 -8.24 12.74 -17.06
N GLU A 102 -7.23 13.15 -17.80
CA GLU A 102 -5.83 13.13 -17.41
C GLU A 102 -5.36 14.53 -17.02
N LYS A 103 -4.98 14.70 -15.77
CA LYS A 103 -4.40 15.94 -15.27
C LYS A 103 -2.91 15.75 -14.96
N ALA A 104 -2.06 16.22 -15.85
CA ALA A 104 -0.62 16.23 -15.65
C ALA A 104 -0.25 17.16 -14.48
N LEU A 105 0.58 16.68 -13.57
CA LEU A 105 1.11 17.45 -12.45
C LEU A 105 2.54 17.93 -12.80
N PRO A 106 2.98 19.11 -12.29
CA PRO A 106 4.35 19.61 -12.48
C PRO A 106 5.35 18.83 -11.58
N LEU A 107 5.33 17.50 -11.71
CA LEU A 107 6.14 16.59 -10.91
C LEU A 107 6.64 15.45 -11.79
N LEU A 108 7.96 15.41 -11.97
CA LEU A 108 8.66 14.34 -12.65
C LEU A 108 9.30 13.41 -11.61
N ARG A 109 9.36 12.13 -11.95
CA ARG A 109 10.08 11.11 -11.17
C ARG A 109 10.91 10.25 -12.11
N GLU A 110 12.15 10.01 -11.73
CA GLU A 110 12.92 8.95 -12.36
C GLU A 110 12.25 7.61 -12.05
N SER A 111 12.01 6.83 -13.08
CA SER A 111 11.28 5.57 -13.01
C SER A 111 11.83 4.59 -14.03
N LEU A 112 11.64 3.31 -13.80
CA LEU A 112 11.90 2.29 -14.79
C LEU A 112 10.87 2.36 -15.92
N ILE A 113 11.31 2.16 -17.15
CA ILE A 113 10.38 2.01 -18.29
C ILE A 113 9.51 0.77 -18.11
N PRO A 114 8.26 0.77 -18.61
CA PRO A 114 7.38 -0.39 -18.55
C PRO A 114 8.02 -1.63 -19.18
N GLY A 115 7.84 -2.78 -18.54
CA GLY A 115 8.41 -4.06 -18.99
C GLY A 115 9.83 -4.34 -18.50
N THR A 116 10.48 -3.42 -17.81
CA THR A 116 11.80 -3.69 -17.21
C THR A 116 11.72 -4.77 -16.15
N LYS A 117 12.57 -5.79 -16.28
CA LYS A 117 12.72 -6.86 -15.29
C LYS A 117 13.84 -6.52 -14.32
N ILE A 118 13.57 -6.67 -13.03
CA ILE A 118 14.54 -6.53 -11.96
C ILE A 118 14.60 -7.84 -11.17
N TYR A 119 15.79 -8.29 -10.86
CA TYR A 119 16.04 -9.53 -10.11
C TYR A 119 16.61 -9.17 -8.75
N PHE A 120 16.08 -9.76 -7.71
CA PHE A 120 16.54 -9.59 -6.33
C PHE A 120 16.24 -10.84 -5.51
N ASP A 121 17.01 -11.06 -4.47
CA ASP A 121 16.82 -12.18 -3.57
C ASP A 121 15.90 -11.84 -2.43
N ILE A 122 15.06 -12.81 -2.06
CA ILE A 122 14.30 -12.79 -0.81
C ILE A 122 14.76 -13.96 0.05
N THR A 123 15.24 -13.66 1.25
CA THR A 123 15.64 -14.65 2.24
C THR A 123 14.69 -14.61 3.42
N ILE A 124 14.20 -15.76 3.84
CA ILE A 124 13.33 -15.94 5.01
C ILE A 124 14.12 -16.66 6.11
N ASP A 125 14.32 -15.98 7.23
CA ASP A 125 14.78 -16.56 8.48
C ASP A 125 13.54 -17.08 9.24
N THR A 126 13.30 -18.38 9.13
CA THR A 126 12.12 -19.02 9.74
C THR A 126 12.10 -19.00 11.26
N SER A 127 13.24 -18.69 11.91
CA SER A 127 13.29 -18.50 13.36
C SER A 127 12.68 -17.17 13.83
N ALA A 128 12.54 -16.21 12.91
CA ALA A 128 12.06 -14.87 13.20
C ALA A 128 10.82 -14.48 12.38
N PHE A 129 10.67 -15.00 11.15
CA PHE A 129 9.56 -14.66 10.28
C PHE A 129 8.63 -15.86 10.11
N PRO A 130 7.40 -15.80 10.64
CA PRO A 130 6.50 -16.95 10.71
C PRO A 130 5.78 -17.26 9.39
N TYR A 131 5.96 -16.44 8.35
CA TYR A 131 5.25 -16.58 7.08
C TYR A 131 6.15 -17.21 6.02
N SER A 132 5.58 -18.11 5.23
CA SER A 132 6.23 -18.70 4.05
C SER A 132 6.12 -17.78 2.81
N MET A 133 6.83 -18.14 1.73
CA MET A 133 6.64 -17.47 0.42
C MET A 133 5.21 -17.61 -0.10
N LYS A 134 4.54 -18.73 0.22
CA LYS A 134 3.13 -18.94 -0.13
C LYS A 134 2.25 -17.92 0.57
N ASP A 135 2.42 -17.71 1.89
CA ASP A 135 1.67 -16.74 2.67
C ASP A 135 1.90 -15.30 2.16
N ILE A 136 3.13 -14.97 1.77
CA ILE A 136 3.46 -13.68 1.16
C ILE A 136 2.69 -13.50 -0.16
N THR A 137 2.65 -14.52 -1.01
CA THR A 137 1.94 -14.45 -2.30
C THR A 137 0.43 -14.29 -2.07
N GLU A 138 -0.15 -15.10 -1.19
CA GLU A 138 -1.57 -15.01 -0.82
C GLU A 138 -1.92 -13.63 -0.26
N ALA A 139 -1.07 -13.06 0.59
CA ALA A 139 -1.27 -11.72 1.14
C ALA A 139 -1.21 -10.64 0.07
N LEU A 140 -0.27 -10.72 -0.88
CA LEU A 140 -0.17 -9.79 -2.00
C LEU A 140 -1.38 -9.88 -2.92
N ASP A 141 -1.83 -11.09 -3.23
CA ASP A 141 -2.99 -11.35 -4.09
C ASP A 141 -4.28 -10.83 -3.43
N TYR A 142 -4.47 -11.11 -2.14
CA TYR A 142 -5.59 -10.55 -1.37
C TYR A 142 -5.58 -9.02 -1.39
N PHE A 143 -4.43 -8.41 -1.10
CA PHE A 143 -4.32 -6.95 -1.05
C PHE A 143 -4.67 -6.31 -2.39
N GLN A 144 -4.15 -6.85 -3.50
CA GLN A 144 -4.43 -6.32 -4.83
C GLN A 144 -5.89 -6.50 -5.24
N GLU A 145 -6.53 -7.63 -4.90
CA GLU A 145 -7.95 -7.88 -5.16
C GLU A 145 -8.84 -6.85 -4.46
N ILE A 146 -8.56 -6.56 -3.19
CA ILE A 146 -9.30 -5.55 -2.43
C ILE A 146 -9.06 -4.14 -3.00
N CYS A 147 -7.82 -3.80 -3.36
CA CYS A 147 -7.52 -2.53 -4.02
C CYS A 147 -8.24 -2.41 -5.36
N TYR A 148 -8.30 -3.46 -6.15
CA TYR A 148 -9.08 -3.47 -7.39
C TYR A 148 -10.57 -3.29 -7.10
N LYS A 149 -11.15 -4.12 -6.22
CA LYS A 149 -12.58 -4.13 -5.89
C LYS A 149 -13.09 -2.77 -5.45
N TYR A 150 -12.39 -2.10 -4.55
CA TYR A 150 -12.88 -0.86 -3.92
C TYR A 150 -12.36 0.42 -4.58
N PHE A 151 -11.35 0.33 -5.41
CA PHE A 151 -10.71 1.53 -5.97
C PHE A 151 -10.50 1.45 -7.49
N TYR A 152 -9.56 0.61 -7.99
CA TYR A 152 -9.14 0.66 -9.40
C TYR A 152 -10.27 0.35 -10.39
N SER A 153 -11.19 -0.57 -10.05
CA SER A 153 -12.37 -0.89 -10.87
C SER A 153 -13.25 0.33 -11.15
N ARG A 154 -13.28 1.30 -10.22
CA ARG A 154 -14.05 2.54 -10.36
C ARG A 154 -13.51 3.47 -11.45
N PHE A 155 -12.26 3.34 -11.80
CA PHE A 155 -11.60 4.08 -12.87
C PHE A 155 -11.56 3.30 -14.19
N HIS A 156 -12.17 2.13 -14.25
CA HIS A 156 -12.04 1.18 -15.36
C HIS A 156 -10.58 0.84 -15.68
N ARG A 157 -9.74 0.82 -14.65
CA ARG A 157 -8.31 0.59 -14.73
C ARG A 157 -7.90 -0.57 -13.85
N GLY A 158 -6.69 -1.06 -14.11
CA GLY A 158 -6.17 -2.21 -13.39
C GLY A 158 -6.85 -3.51 -13.82
N LYS A 159 -6.40 -4.56 -13.24
CA LYS A 159 -6.92 -5.94 -13.36
C LYS A 159 -6.48 -6.72 -12.15
N THR A 160 -7.11 -7.86 -11.91
CA THR A 160 -6.66 -8.79 -10.90
C THR A 160 -5.75 -9.81 -11.56
N GLU A 161 -4.48 -9.80 -11.17
CA GLU A 161 -3.49 -10.82 -11.59
C GLU A 161 -2.63 -11.18 -10.39
N SER A 162 -2.29 -12.44 -10.24
CA SER A 162 -1.40 -12.89 -9.15
C SER A 162 -0.05 -12.17 -9.20
N GLY A 163 0.44 -11.80 -8.02
CA GLY A 163 1.71 -11.13 -7.84
C GLY A 163 1.73 -9.63 -8.16
N LEU A 164 0.59 -8.99 -8.45
CA LEU A 164 0.56 -7.54 -8.67
C LEU A 164 0.91 -6.77 -7.40
N VAL A 165 1.74 -5.74 -7.57
CA VAL A 165 2.22 -4.87 -6.49
C VAL A 165 2.34 -3.42 -6.97
N TRP A 166 2.34 -2.49 -6.02
CA TRP A 166 2.62 -1.07 -6.29
C TRP A 166 3.85 -0.65 -5.51
N LEU A 167 4.91 -0.26 -6.22
CA LEU A 167 6.20 0.08 -5.66
C LEU A 167 6.54 1.56 -5.90
N GLY A 168 7.30 2.13 -4.98
CA GLY A 168 7.81 3.49 -5.09
C GLY A 168 6.88 4.58 -4.56
N GLY A 169 7.41 5.81 -4.57
CA GLY A 169 6.75 6.98 -3.98
C GLY A 169 5.60 7.56 -4.79
N GLY A 170 5.46 7.16 -6.05
CA GLY A 170 4.47 7.70 -7.00
C GLY A 170 3.12 7.02 -6.99
N CYS A 171 3.03 5.78 -6.50
CA CYS A 171 1.86 4.91 -6.60
C CYS A 171 0.63 5.38 -5.79
N GLY A 172 0.75 6.43 -4.98
CA GLY A 172 -0.38 7.04 -4.29
C GLY A 172 -0.63 6.51 -2.88
N PHE A 173 -1.78 6.92 -2.30
CA PHE A 173 -2.16 6.62 -0.92
C PHE A 173 -2.52 5.15 -0.72
N LEU A 174 -3.24 4.58 -1.67
CA LEU A 174 -3.86 3.26 -1.56
C LEU A 174 -2.86 2.15 -1.25
N SER A 175 -1.73 2.14 -1.94
CA SER A 175 -0.68 1.12 -1.79
C SER A 175 0.07 1.17 -0.44
N LYS A 176 -0.25 2.13 0.42
CA LYS A 176 0.41 2.40 1.70
C LYS A 176 -0.55 2.36 2.88
N THR A 177 -1.76 1.85 2.69
CA THR A 177 -2.78 1.81 3.72
C THR A 177 -3.55 0.49 3.67
N VAL A 178 -4.04 0.08 4.81
CA VAL A 178 -4.91 -1.10 4.96
C VAL A 178 -6.37 -0.72 5.19
N LEU A 179 -6.74 0.54 4.94
CA LEU A 179 -8.09 1.02 5.25
C LEU A 179 -9.17 0.32 4.44
N TYR A 180 -8.97 0.14 3.13
CA TYR A 180 -9.93 -0.64 2.33
C TYR A 180 -9.95 -2.13 2.71
N PRO A 181 -8.83 -2.82 2.92
CA PRO A 181 -8.84 -4.16 3.47
C PRO A 181 -9.57 -4.31 4.81
N MET A 182 -9.43 -3.33 5.70
CA MET A 182 -10.04 -3.36 7.03
C MET A 182 -11.53 -3.00 7.02
N LEU A 183 -11.93 -2.01 6.21
CA LEU A 183 -13.21 -1.31 6.34
C LEU A 183 -14.12 -1.46 5.10
N GLY A 184 -13.62 -2.02 4.00
CA GLY A 184 -14.36 -2.10 2.76
C GLY A 184 -14.82 -0.72 2.29
N SER A 185 -16.11 -0.58 1.97
CA SER A 185 -16.72 0.69 1.55
C SER A 185 -16.66 1.80 2.62
N ASP A 186 -16.65 1.42 3.91
CA ASP A 186 -16.61 2.38 5.03
C ASP A 186 -15.24 3.09 5.14
N ALA A 187 -14.23 2.58 4.45
CA ALA A 187 -12.92 3.22 4.37
C ALA A 187 -12.99 4.68 3.89
N VAL A 188 -13.95 5.00 3.04
CA VAL A 188 -14.13 6.36 2.49
C VAL A 188 -14.35 7.39 3.61
N GLU A 189 -15.18 7.08 4.60
CA GLU A 189 -15.44 7.95 5.75
C GLU A 189 -14.19 8.19 6.58
N VAL A 190 -13.40 7.14 6.81
CA VAL A 190 -12.16 7.23 7.58
C VAL A 190 -11.08 8.00 6.81
N ILE A 191 -10.92 7.73 5.51
CA ILE A 191 -9.97 8.44 4.66
C ILE A 191 -10.31 9.94 4.58
N ASP A 192 -11.59 10.28 4.46
CA ASP A 192 -12.05 11.67 4.50
C ASP A 192 -11.67 12.35 5.82
N GLY A 193 -11.91 11.70 6.96
CA GLY A 193 -11.49 12.18 8.28
C GLY A 193 -9.98 12.39 8.39
N ILE A 194 -9.18 11.46 7.87
CA ILE A 194 -7.72 11.58 7.80
C ILE A 194 -7.32 12.80 6.96
N TYR A 195 -7.87 12.94 5.75
CA TYR A 195 -7.54 14.06 4.87
C TYR A 195 -7.97 15.39 5.44
N HIS A 196 -9.16 15.45 6.02
CA HIS A 196 -9.63 16.68 6.71
C HIS A 196 -8.69 17.09 7.84
N SER A 197 -8.22 16.13 8.65
CA SER A 197 -7.34 16.40 9.81
C SER A 197 -5.89 16.69 9.40
N THR A 198 -5.40 16.10 8.30
CA THR A 198 -3.96 16.12 7.97
C THR A 198 -3.59 17.09 6.84
N LEU A 199 -4.48 17.35 5.89
CA LEU A 199 -4.18 18.16 4.70
C LEU A 199 -4.39 19.66 4.89
N GLY A 200 -5.11 20.09 5.93
CA GLY A 200 -5.41 21.50 6.17
C GLY A 200 -6.09 22.14 4.94
N LYS A 201 -5.55 23.26 4.45
CA LYS A 201 -6.08 23.98 3.28
C LYS A 201 -6.10 23.11 2.01
N ASN A 202 -5.18 22.14 1.90
CA ASN A 202 -5.09 21.26 0.74
C ASN A 202 -6.28 20.30 0.64
N TYR A 203 -7.01 20.04 1.71
CA TYR A 203 -8.24 19.26 1.67
C TYR A 203 -9.25 19.84 0.69
N GLN A 204 -9.47 21.16 0.72
CA GLN A 204 -10.35 21.86 -0.22
C GLN A 204 -9.69 22.06 -1.59
N THR A 205 -8.43 22.51 -1.62
CA THR A 205 -7.68 22.77 -2.86
C THR A 205 -7.61 21.52 -3.76
N HIS A 206 -7.43 20.36 -3.16
CA HIS A 206 -7.41 19.08 -3.85
C HIS A 206 -8.80 18.46 -4.01
N LYS A 207 -9.86 19.18 -3.64
CA LYS A 207 -11.27 18.78 -3.82
C LYS A 207 -11.66 17.47 -3.11
N HIS A 208 -11.00 17.12 -1.99
CA HIS A 208 -11.33 15.91 -1.22
C HIS A 208 -12.73 15.98 -0.59
N THR A 209 -13.34 17.16 -0.51
CA THR A 209 -14.75 17.34 -0.14
C THR A 209 -15.73 16.53 -1.02
N ARG A 210 -15.29 16.10 -2.22
CA ARG A 210 -16.09 15.30 -3.16
C ARG A 210 -16.07 13.81 -2.86
N ASP A 211 -15.06 13.33 -2.12
CA ASP A 211 -14.77 11.91 -1.93
C ASP A 211 -15.98 11.13 -1.39
N LYS A 212 -16.65 11.66 -0.37
CA LYS A 212 -17.85 11.04 0.21
C LYS A 212 -19.00 10.94 -0.79
N GLY A 213 -19.28 12.02 -1.53
CA GLY A 213 -20.33 12.01 -2.56
C GLY A 213 -20.05 11.04 -3.70
N LEU A 214 -18.78 10.85 -4.05
CA LEU A 214 -18.33 9.88 -5.04
C LEU A 214 -18.26 8.45 -4.48
N LYS A 215 -18.37 8.26 -3.15
CA LYS A 215 -18.15 6.98 -2.46
C LYS A 215 -16.79 6.37 -2.83
N LEU A 216 -15.76 7.22 -2.94
CA LEU A 216 -14.40 6.84 -3.34
C LEU A 216 -13.37 7.82 -2.79
N ALA A 217 -12.36 7.34 -2.08
CA ALA A 217 -11.28 8.15 -1.54
C ALA A 217 -9.92 7.42 -1.67
N PRO A 218 -8.92 8.09 -2.28
CA PRO A 218 -8.97 9.38 -2.98
C PRO A 218 -9.75 9.28 -4.31
N HIS A 219 -10.26 10.41 -4.81
CA HIS A 219 -11.06 10.46 -6.04
C HIS A 219 -10.26 10.49 -7.34
N VAL A 220 -8.94 10.26 -7.27
CA VAL A 220 -8.04 10.20 -8.44
C VAL A 220 -7.10 9.00 -8.35
N CYS A 221 -6.86 8.36 -9.49
CA CYS A 221 -5.85 7.33 -9.64
C CYS A 221 -4.51 7.96 -10.07
N LYS A 222 -3.39 7.44 -9.59
CA LYS A 222 -2.06 7.94 -9.93
C LYS A 222 -1.51 7.20 -11.13
N CYS A 223 -1.32 7.91 -12.21
CA CYS A 223 -0.86 7.40 -13.49
C CYS A 223 0.39 8.13 -13.99
N THR A 224 0.95 7.62 -15.06
CA THR A 224 2.00 8.24 -15.88
C THR A 224 1.84 7.81 -17.34
N LYS A 225 2.52 8.50 -18.26
CA LYS A 225 2.58 8.09 -19.66
C LYS A 225 4.01 7.72 -20.08
N TYR A 226 4.08 6.66 -20.88
CA TYR A 226 5.29 6.28 -21.57
C TYR A 226 4.95 5.94 -23.02
N GLN A 227 5.61 6.58 -23.97
CA GLN A 227 5.35 6.43 -25.42
C GLN A 227 3.86 6.56 -25.81
N GLY A 228 3.18 7.54 -25.19
CA GLY A 228 1.75 7.80 -25.44
C GLY A 228 0.77 6.87 -24.70
N GLN A 229 1.22 5.76 -24.14
CA GLN A 229 0.39 4.83 -23.40
C GLN A 229 0.33 5.21 -21.90
N LEU A 230 -0.86 5.11 -21.31
CA LEU A 230 -1.12 5.41 -19.91
C LEU A 230 -0.90 4.17 -19.02
N TYR A 231 -0.09 4.31 -17.97
CA TYR A 231 0.24 3.26 -17.00
C TYR A 231 -0.15 3.69 -15.58
N ASP A 232 -0.52 2.72 -14.74
CA ASP A 232 -0.67 2.96 -13.31
C ASP A 232 0.70 3.10 -12.66
N MET A 233 0.92 4.20 -11.95
CA MET A 233 2.25 4.54 -11.47
C MET A 233 2.73 3.57 -10.39
N GLY A 234 3.91 3.00 -10.60
CA GLY A 234 4.54 2.05 -9.67
C GLY A 234 3.98 0.63 -9.74
N MET A 235 3.03 0.33 -10.61
CA MET A 235 2.51 -1.03 -10.75
C MET A 235 3.57 -1.93 -11.38
N GLY A 236 3.74 -3.10 -10.79
CA GLY A 236 4.60 -4.16 -11.28
C GLY A 236 4.07 -5.53 -10.89
N ARG A 237 4.75 -6.59 -11.29
CA ARG A 237 4.42 -7.96 -10.93
C ARG A 237 5.65 -8.66 -10.34
N ILE A 238 5.46 -9.35 -9.22
CA ILE A 238 6.47 -10.22 -8.61
C ILE A 238 6.23 -11.65 -9.10
N GLU A 239 7.27 -12.25 -9.63
CA GLU A 239 7.28 -13.65 -10.06
C GLU A 239 8.46 -14.36 -9.41
N ARG A 240 8.24 -15.61 -8.97
CA ARG A 240 9.32 -16.44 -8.51
C ARG A 240 10.09 -16.99 -9.72
N VAL A 241 11.37 -16.69 -9.75
CA VAL A 241 12.30 -17.31 -10.71
C VAL A 241 13.02 -18.45 -9.99
N GLN A 242 13.01 -19.64 -10.57
CA GLN A 242 13.88 -20.71 -10.08
C GLN A 242 15.31 -20.32 -10.45
N SER A 243 16.19 -20.20 -9.45
CA SER A 243 17.61 -20.05 -9.73
C SER A 243 18.10 -21.34 -10.40
N SER A 244 18.44 -21.25 -11.66
CA SER A 244 19.27 -22.26 -12.32
C SER A 244 20.71 -22.07 -11.80
N HIS A 245 20.95 -22.47 -10.57
CA HIS A 245 22.30 -22.71 -10.09
C HIS A 245 22.57 -24.19 -10.34
N GLU A 246 23.05 -24.50 -11.51
CA GLU A 246 24.00 -25.59 -11.79
C GLU A 246 25.41 -24.99 -11.82
#